data_83837920b59473aaa0ac56ff57c72779
#
_entry.id   83837920b59473aaa0ac56ff57c72779
#
_cell.length_a   1.000
_cell.length_b   1.000
_cell.length_c   1.000
_cell.angle_alpha   90.00
_cell.angle_beta   90.00
_cell.angle_gamma   90.00
#
_symmetry.space_group_name_H-M   'P 1'
#
loop_
_entity.id
_entity.type
_entity.pdbx_description
1 polymer ?
#
loop_
_entity_poly.entity_id
_entity_poly.type
_entity_poly.pdbx_seq_one_letter_code
_entity_poly.pdbx_strand_id
1 'polypeptide(L)'
;MTHIIVATHGKFSEEIVNSAAMVFGEDENCHVVTFLPGEGGEHLVEKYNTIIATLPENEPILFLVDLFGGSPYNAAARVATGRENTDIVTGISLPMLLEVLDAKDSASLAELVETAKEVGVAAVKSFRQPKEEDSPSPSTQASAKPAEPEKTPEKTTALTGNMNITLLRIDSRLIHGQVATSWAKAVKCEAIFAVNDDVANDPLRRDLLLQVAPPHLKAYVIPVEKAIKVYHNPKYAGKNILWLVTNPSDIVRLIDGGVKIDKVNVGGMTYREGNKLLSQAVAVDPTDVKAFKQLLDKGVELSLQQVAANPKVMLTHKELDAVKF
;
A
#
# COMPACT_ATOMS: atom_id res chain seq x y z
N MET A 1 -15.99 3.82 14.51
CA MET A 1 -15.57 2.98 13.35
C MET A 1 -16.59 3.15 12.26
N THR A 2 -16.23 3.22 10.97
CA THR A 2 -17.20 3.39 9.88
C THR A 2 -17.47 2.05 9.20
N HIS A 3 -18.75 1.68 9.04
CA HIS A 3 -19.15 0.51 8.26
C HIS A 3 -19.21 0.85 6.78
N ILE A 4 -18.68 -0.02 5.93
CA ILE A 4 -18.67 0.16 4.48
C ILE A 4 -19.68 -0.80 3.86
N ILE A 5 -20.65 -0.28 3.09
CA ILE A 5 -21.58 -1.11 2.34
C ILE A 5 -21.28 -0.95 0.84
N VAL A 6 -20.74 -2.01 0.24
CA VAL A 6 -20.45 -2.06 -1.20
C VAL A 6 -21.66 -2.65 -1.92
N ALA A 7 -22.30 -1.85 -2.77
CA ALA A 7 -23.51 -2.25 -3.46
C ALA A 7 -23.46 -1.91 -4.95
N THR A 8 -23.63 -2.90 -5.82
CA THR A 8 -23.48 -2.73 -7.27
C THR A 8 -24.44 -3.57 -8.07
N HIS A 9 -24.60 -3.23 -9.35
CA HIS A 9 -25.29 -4.09 -10.30
C HIS A 9 -24.56 -5.43 -10.46
N GLY A 10 -25.32 -6.52 -10.59
CA GLY A 10 -24.81 -7.87 -10.72
C GLY A 10 -24.02 -8.32 -9.50
N LYS A 11 -22.93 -9.02 -9.73
CA LYS A 11 -22.00 -9.53 -8.71
C LYS A 11 -20.76 -8.68 -8.51
N PHE A 12 -20.68 -7.50 -9.09
CA PHE A 12 -19.47 -6.69 -9.04
C PHE A 12 -19.07 -6.31 -7.61
N SER A 13 -20.02 -6.05 -6.71
CA SER A 13 -19.75 -5.79 -5.28
C SER A 13 -19.07 -6.97 -4.59
N GLU A 14 -19.52 -8.20 -4.89
CA GLU A 14 -18.93 -9.43 -4.37
C GLU A 14 -17.48 -9.58 -4.85
N GLU A 15 -17.25 -9.44 -6.15
CA GLU A 15 -15.93 -9.65 -6.74
C GLU A 15 -14.93 -8.54 -6.45
N ILE A 16 -15.35 -7.28 -6.32
CA ILE A 16 -14.45 -6.20 -5.95
C ILE A 16 -14.01 -6.31 -4.49
N VAL A 17 -14.89 -6.73 -3.59
CA VAL A 17 -14.55 -6.99 -2.18
C VAL A 17 -13.64 -8.21 -2.07
N ASN A 18 -13.89 -9.28 -2.82
CA ASN A 18 -12.98 -10.42 -2.91
C ASN A 18 -11.58 -9.99 -3.40
N SER A 19 -11.53 -9.11 -4.42
CA SER A 19 -10.27 -8.56 -4.92
C SER A 19 -9.57 -7.68 -3.88
N ALA A 20 -10.31 -6.89 -3.12
CA ALA A 20 -9.76 -6.10 -2.02
C ALA A 20 -9.21 -7.00 -0.90
N ALA A 21 -9.89 -8.09 -0.56
CA ALA A 21 -9.43 -9.04 0.44
C ALA A 21 -8.10 -9.71 0.06
N MET A 22 -7.82 -9.93 -1.23
CA MET A 22 -6.52 -10.42 -1.69
C MET A 22 -5.37 -9.45 -1.40
N VAL A 23 -5.65 -8.16 -1.30
CA VAL A 23 -4.66 -7.09 -1.12
C VAL A 23 -4.61 -6.61 0.33
N PHE A 24 -5.77 -6.43 0.94
CA PHE A 24 -5.94 -5.81 2.26
C PHE A 24 -6.15 -6.85 3.37
N GLY A 25 -6.74 -8.01 3.05
CA GLY A 25 -7.30 -8.97 4.00
C GLY A 25 -8.82 -8.84 4.09
N GLU A 26 -9.47 -9.82 4.71
CA GLU A 26 -10.90 -9.76 4.99
C GLU A 26 -11.18 -8.68 6.05
N ASP A 27 -12.32 -7.99 5.92
CA ASP A 27 -12.76 -6.94 6.83
C ASP A 27 -14.23 -7.16 7.20
N GLU A 28 -14.48 -7.43 8.48
CA GLU A 28 -15.82 -7.74 9.01
C GLU A 28 -16.81 -6.57 8.92
N ASN A 29 -16.30 -5.33 8.78
CA ASN A 29 -17.11 -4.12 8.65
C ASN A 29 -17.32 -3.68 7.19
N CYS A 30 -16.92 -4.53 6.22
CA CYS A 30 -17.17 -4.36 4.80
C CYS A 30 -18.27 -5.32 4.35
N HIS A 31 -19.46 -4.78 4.10
CA HIS A 31 -20.66 -5.54 3.77
C HIS A 31 -20.92 -5.49 2.27
N VAL A 32 -21.34 -6.63 1.71
CA VAL A 32 -21.58 -6.78 0.27
C VAL A 32 -23.07 -6.87 -0.03
N VAL A 33 -23.53 -6.09 -1.02
CA VAL A 33 -24.90 -6.17 -1.53
C VAL A 33 -24.89 -6.24 -3.06
N THR A 34 -25.38 -7.33 -3.60
CA THR A 34 -25.58 -7.54 -5.03
C THR A 34 -26.97 -7.10 -5.46
N PHE A 35 -27.09 -6.58 -6.68
CA PHE A 35 -28.37 -6.32 -7.34
C PHE A 35 -28.49 -7.22 -8.57
N LEU A 36 -29.24 -8.30 -8.41
CA LEU A 36 -29.33 -9.37 -9.41
C LEU A 36 -30.53 -9.20 -10.36
N PRO A 37 -30.49 -9.80 -11.56
CA PRO A 37 -31.62 -9.80 -12.47
C PRO A 37 -32.91 -10.32 -11.79
N GLY A 38 -34.01 -9.57 -11.95
CA GLY A 38 -35.30 -9.88 -11.32
C GLY A 38 -35.52 -9.19 -9.97
N GLU A 39 -34.48 -8.56 -9.38
CA GLU A 39 -34.66 -7.74 -8.19
C GLU A 39 -35.08 -6.30 -8.53
N GLY A 40 -35.80 -5.66 -7.62
CA GLY A 40 -36.18 -4.26 -7.70
C GLY A 40 -35.57 -3.44 -6.58
N GLY A 41 -35.79 -2.10 -6.60
CA GLY A 41 -35.28 -1.21 -5.58
C GLY A 41 -35.71 -1.54 -4.16
N GLU A 42 -36.89 -2.12 -3.98
CA GLU A 42 -37.38 -2.56 -2.66
C GLU A 42 -36.54 -3.69 -2.07
N HIS A 43 -36.13 -4.66 -2.89
CA HIS A 43 -35.23 -5.73 -2.44
C HIS A 43 -33.86 -5.20 -1.96
N LEU A 44 -33.36 -4.14 -2.61
CA LEU A 44 -32.13 -3.48 -2.17
C LEU A 44 -32.32 -2.78 -0.82
N VAL A 45 -33.43 -2.04 -0.64
CA VAL A 45 -33.75 -1.40 0.64
C VAL A 45 -33.85 -2.42 1.76
N GLU A 46 -34.50 -3.57 1.52
CA GLU A 46 -34.58 -4.66 2.49
C GLU A 46 -33.20 -5.22 2.85
N LYS A 47 -32.33 -5.48 1.85
CA LYS A 47 -30.95 -5.93 2.07
C LYS A 47 -30.15 -4.93 2.90
N TYR A 48 -30.22 -3.63 2.58
CA TYR A 48 -29.54 -2.59 3.34
C TYR A 48 -30.05 -2.51 4.78
N ASN A 49 -31.36 -2.49 4.99
CA ASN A 49 -31.95 -2.45 6.32
C ASN A 49 -31.60 -3.69 7.15
N THR A 50 -31.49 -4.86 6.53
CA THR A 50 -31.06 -6.08 7.20
C THR A 50 -29.62 -5.94 7.74
N ILE A 51 -28.71 -5.41 6.93
CA ILE A 51 -27.32 -5.14 7.37
C ILE A 51 -27.33 -4.09 8.48
N ILE A 52 -27.99 -2.96 8.26
CA ILE A 52 -28.01 -1.84 9.20
C ILE A 52 -28.58 -2.24 10.56
N ALA A 53 -29.55 -3.12 10.59
CA ALA A 53 -30.16 -3.64 11.82
C ALA A 53 -29.17 -4.47 12.67
N THR A 54 -28.08 -4.96 12.10
CA THR A 54 -27.02 -5.69 12.81
C THR A 54 -25.91 -4.78 13.34
N LEU A 55 -25.87 -3.52 12.89
CA LEU A 55 -24.85 -2.57 13.28
C LEU A 55 -25.19 -1.89 14.61
N PRO A 56 -24.18 -1.45 15.37
CA PRO A 56 -24.41 -0.63 16.56
C PRO A 56 -25.15 0.66 16.22
N GLU A 57 -25.97 1.12 17.14
CA GLU A 57 -26.74 2.36 16.98
C GLU A 57 -25.84 3.58 16.76
N ASN A 58 -26.15 4.41 15.78
CA ASN A 58 -25.43 5.64 15.43
C ASN A 58 -24.00 5.46 14.89
N GLU A 59 -23.53 4.28 14.55
CA GLU A 59 -22.24 4.15 13.85
C GLU A 59 -22.34 4.70 12.41
N PRO A 60 -21.25 5.35 11.93
CA PRO A 60 -21.20 5.89 10.57
C PRO A 60 -21.27 4.80 9.51
N ILE A 61 -21.97 5.09 8.40
CA ILE A 61 -22.10 4.18 7.26
C ILE A 61 -21.70 4.91 5.99
N LEU A 62 -20.79 4.33 5.24
CA LEU A 62 -20.44 4.78 3.90
C LEU A 62 -20.85 3.73 2.86
N PHE A 63 -21.77 4.13 1.98
CA PHE A 63 -22.10 3.33 0.81
C PHE A 63 -21.11 3.61 -0.32
N LEU A 64 -20.55 2.57 -0.91
CA LEU A 64 -19.77 2.63 -2.14
C LEU A 64 -20.55 1.90 -3.23
N VAL A 65 -21.00 2.65 -4.24
CA VAL A 65 -21.84 2.11 -5.31
C VAL A 65 -21.21 2.34 -6.69
N ASP A 66 -21.63 1.57 -7.67
CA ASP A 66 -21.04 1.63 -9.01
C ASP A 66 -21.50 2.83 -9.84
N LEU A 67 -22.79 3.14 -9.85
CA LEU A 67 -23.37 4.09 -10.79
C LEU A 67 -24.25 5.14 -10.09
N PHE A 68 -23.95 6.42 -10.32
CA PHE A 68 -24.80 7.51 -9.85
C PHE A 68 -26.19 7.45 -10.50
N GLY A 69 -27.22 7.50 -9.68
CA GLY A 69 -28.62 7.39 -10.13
C GLY A 69 -29.07 5.97 -10.52
N GLY A 70 -28.17 4.96 -10.40
CA GLY A 70 -28.54 3.55 -10.57
C GLY A 70 -29.40 3.03 -9.43
N SER A 71 -29.96 1.82 -9.57
CA SER A 71 -30.81 1.21 -8.55
C SER A 71 -30.12 1.06 -7.18
N PRO A 72 -28.85 0.62 -7.10
CA PRO A 72 -28.12 0.58 -5.83
C PRO A 72 -27.99 1.96 -5.17
N TYR A 73 -27.66 3.01 -5.95
CA TYR A 73 -27.59 4.38 -5.45
C TYR A 73 -28.94 4.88 -4.94
N ASN A 74 -29.99 4.73 -5.74
CA ASN A 74 -31.33 5.25 -5.39
C ASN A 74 -31.91 4.57 -4.15
N ALA A 75 -31.68 3.27 -3.99
CA ALA A 75 -32.06 2.54 -2.79
C ALA A 75 -31.24 3.00 -1.56
N ALA A 76 -29.93 3.19 -1.72
CA ALA A 76 -29.05 3.71 -0.66
C ALA A 76 -29.47 5.13 -0.25
N ALA A 77 -29.79 6.03 -1.19
CA ALA A 77 -30.26 7.37 -0.91
C ALA A 77 -31.56 7.39 -0.09
N ARG A 78 -32.49 6.46 -0.34
CA ARG A 78 -33.72 6.31 0.43
C ARG A 78 -33.41 5.90 1.88
N VAL A 79 -32.45 5.00 2.08
CA VAL A 79 -32.04 4.53 3.42
C VAL A 79 -31.21 5.58 4.17
N ALA A 80 -30.39 6.35 3.44
CA ALA A 80 -29.58 7.41 4.02
C ALA A 80 -30.40 8.65 4.42
N THR A 81 -31.58 8.87 3.77
CA THR A 81 -32.44 10.00 4.09
C THR A 81 -32.87 9.99 5.56
N GLY A 82 -32.51 11.07 6.28
CA GLY A 82 -32.77 11.21 7.72
C GLY A 82 -31.71 10.58 8.64
N ARG A 83 -30.62 10.09 8.10
CA ARG A 83 -29.46 9.56 8.86
C ARG A 83 -28.26 10.48 8.65
N GLU A 84 -27.91 11.29 9.64
CA GLU A 84 -26.82 12.29 9.54
C GLU A 84 -25.42 11.64 9.39
N ASN A 85 -25.25 10.40 9.85
CA ASN A 85 -24.00 9.63 9.81
C ASN A 85 -23.97 8.62 8.65
N THR A 86 -24.66 8.92 7.56
CA THR A 86 -24.65 8.04 6.37
C THR A 86 -24.39 8.85 5.12
N ASP A 87 -23.43 8.41 4.30
CA ASP A 87 -23.14 9.03 3.00
C ASP A 87 -22.94 7.99 1.90
N ILE A 88 -22.93 8.43 0.64
CA ILE A 88 -22.88 7.58 -0.54
C ILE A 88 -21.86 8.14 -1.53
N VAL A 89 -20.87 7.34 -1.89
CA VAL A 89 -19.93 7.64 -2.97
C VAL A 89 -20.15 6.68 -4.13
N THR A 90 -20.14 7.21 -5.33
CA THR A 90 -20.36 6.48 -6.59
C THR A 90 -19.06 6.27 -7.36
N GLY A 91 -19.08 5.35 -8.33
CA GLY A 91 -17.92 5.07 -9.16
C GLY A 91 -16.87 4.20 -8.46
N ILE A 92 -17.33 3.26 -7.62
CA ILE A 92 -16.42 2.38 -6.89
C ILE A 92 -15.36 1.78 -7.80
N SER A 93 -14.13 1.81 -7.33
CA SER A 93 -12.97 1.16 -7.94
C SER A 93 -12.15 0.47 -6.88
N LEU A 94 -11.32 -0.50 -7.27
CA LEU A 94 -10.49 -1.21 -6.31
C LEU A 94 -9.54 -0.28 -5.53
N PRO A 95 -8.85 0.71 -6.14
CA PRO A 95 -8.06 1.68 -5.39
C PRO A 95 -8.88 2.48 -4.37
N MET A 96 -10.08 2.94 -4.75
CA MET A 96 -10.99 3.65 -3.84
C MET A 96 -11.35 2.77 -2.62
N LEU A 97 -11.75 1.52 -2.86
CA LEU A 97 -12.13 0.60 -1.78
C LEU A 97 -10.96 0.34 -0.83
N LEU A 98 -9.75 0.12 -1.35
CA LEU A 98 -8.57 -0.14 -0.53
C LEU A 98 -8.21 1.04 0.39
N GLU A 99 -8.26 2.28 -0.11
CA GLU A 99 -7.97 3.47 0.70
C GLU A 99 -9.05 3.73 1.75
N VAL A 100 -10.31 3.51 1.40
CA VAL A 100 -11.42 3.63 2.35
C VAL A 100 -11.30 2.60 3.47
N LEU A 101 -10.98 1.34 3.16
CA LEU A 101 -10.78 0.29 4.15
C LEU A 101 -9.57 0.57 5.07
N ASP A 102 -8.49 1.17 4.54
CA ASP A 102 -7.32 1.54 5.33
C ASP A 102 -7.62 2.70 6.31
N ALA A 103 -8.47 3.64 5.91
CA ALA A 103 -8.74 4.86 6.68
C ALA A 103 -9.98 4.77 7.61
N LYS A 104 -10.90 3.82 7.41
CA LYS A 104 -12.23 3.78 8.06
C LYS A 104 -12.22 3.76 9.59
N ASP A 105 -11.13 3.30 10.21
CA ASP A 105 -11.02 3.19 11.66
C ASP A 105 -10.47 4.46 12.32
N SER A 106 -9.85 5.35 11.53
CA SER A 106 -9.17 6.55 12.03
C SER A 106 -9.74 7.86 11.50
N ALA A 107 -10.45 7.83 10.37
CA ALA A 107 -11.02 9.01 9.72
C ALA A 107 -12.52 9.17 10.03
N SER A 108 -12.98 10.40 10.04
CA SER A 108 -14.42 10.72 10.07
C SER A 108 -15.11 10.34 8.76
N LEU A 109 -16.43 10.20 8.78
CA LEU A 109 -17.21 9.91 7.57
C LEU A 109 -16.95 10.93 6.44
N ALA A 110 -16.89 12.22 6.78
CA ALA A 110 -16.63 13.28 5.81
C ALA A 110 -15.22 13.14 5.17
N GLU A 111 -14.20 12.83 5.96
CA GLU A 111 -12.84 12.57 5.47
C GLU A 111 -12.78 11.32 4.58
N LEU A 112 -13.52 10.26 4.92
CA LEU A 112 -13.62 9.06 4.08
C LEU A 112 -14.29 9.35 2.73
N VAL A 113 -15.32 10.17 2.72
CA VAL A 113 -15.99 10.60 1.48
C VAL A 113 -15.03 11.37 0.58
N GLU A 114 -14.26 12.33 1.13
CA GLU A 114 -13.27 13.05 0.33
C GLU A 114 -12.13 12.14 -0.14
N THR A 115 -11.61 11.24 0.73
CA THR A 115 -10.62 10.23 0.35
C THR A 115 -11.12 9.36 -0.81
N ALA A 116 -12.35 8.86 -0.73
CA ALA A 116 -12.94 8.03 -1.78
C ALA A 116 -13.02 8.79 -3.12
N LYS A 117 -13.45 10.06 -3.11
CA LYS A 117 -13.55 10.91 -4.31
C LYS A 117 -12.18 11.21 -4.91
N GLU A 118 -11.21 11.63 -4.09
CA GLU A 118 -9.87 11.97 -4.54
C GLU A 118 -9.17 10.76 -5.16
N VAL A 119 -9.20 9.61 -4.47
CA VAL A 119 -8.57 8.39 -4.95
C VAL A 119 -9.28 7.84 -6.20
N GLY A 120 -10.61 7.89 -6.23
CA GLY A 120 -11.39 7.45 -7.39
C GLY A 120 -11.00 8.19 -8.67
N VAL A 121 -10.80 9.51 -8.60
CA VAL A 121 -10.34 10.33 -9.72
C VAL A 121 -8.86 10.08 -10.02
N ALA A 122 -8.00 10.07 -9.02
CA ALA A 122 -6.56 9.92 -9.19
C ALA A 122 -6.12 8.54 -9.69
N ALA A 123 -6.95 7.51 -9.48
CA ALA A 123 -6.67 6.14 -9.91
C ALA A 123 -6.87 5.93 -11.42
N VAL A 124 -7.56 6.82 -12.11
CA VAL A 124 -7.76 6.74 -13.58
C VAL A 124 -6.51 7.25 -14.27
N LYS A 125 -5.69 6.33 -14.79
CA LYS A 125 -4.42 6.64 -15.45
C LYS A 125 -4.32 5.98 -16.82
N SER A 126 -3.60 6.60 -17.73
CA SER A 126 -3.28 6.03 -19.04
C SER A 126 -1.83 5.54 -19.05
N PHE A 127 -1.57 4.40 -19.70
CA PHE A 127 -0.20 3.91 -19.90
C PHE A 127 0.70 4.91 -20.64
N ARG A 128 0.13 5.70 -21.56
CA ARG A 128 0.83 6.73 -22.35
C ARG A 128 0.48 8.14 -21.85
N GLN A 129 0.46 8.37 -20.55
CA GLN A 129 0.31 9.73 -20.03
C GLN A 129 1.51 10.58 -20.48
N PRO A 130 1.29 11.83 -20.96
CA PRO A 130 2.38 12.79 -21.07
C PRO A 130 3.04 12.95 -19.69
N LYS A 131 4.37 13.00 -19.64
CA LYS A 131 5.04 13.45 -18.40
C LYS A 131 4.47 14.81 -18.10
N GLU A 132 3.86 14.99 -16.94
CA GLU A 132 3.55 16.33 -16.43
C GLU A 132 4.90 17.05 -16.32
N GLU A 133 5.19 17.89 -17.30
CA GLU A 133 6.21 18.92 -17.14
C GLU A 133 5.74 19.79 -15.98
N ASP A 134 6.60 19.99 -14.98
CA ASP A 134 6.37 20.80 -13.79
C ASP A 134 5.40 21.94 -14.03
N SER A 135 4.14 21.74 -13.68
CA SER A 135 3.19 22.84 -13.63
C SER A 135 3.51 23.67 -12.40
N PRO A 136 3.90 24.93 -12.56
CA PRO A 136 4.19 25.78 -11.42
C PRO A 136 2.91 25.96 -10.60
N SER A 137 2.96 25.63 -9.32
CA SER A 137 1.93 26.03 -8.36
C SER A 137 1.57 27.51 -8.52
N PRO A 138 0.30 27.92 -8.42
CA PRO A 138 -0.07 29.30 -8.52
C PRO A 138 0.52 30.08 -7.34
N SER A 139 1.69 30.66 -7.54
CA SER A 139 2.25 31.63 -6.62
C SER A 139 1.63 32.99 -6.91
N THR A 140 0.98 33.53 -5.91
CA THR A 140 0.55 34.91 -5.77
C THR A 140 1.63 35.88 -6.24
N GLN A 141 1.30 36.73 -7.22
CA GLN A 141 2.16 37.79 -7.70
C GLN A 141 2.45 38.81 -6.59
N ALA A 142 3.71 39.02 -6.30
CA ALA A 142 4.21 40.32 -5.83
C ALA A 142 5.62 40.51 -6.37
N SER A 143 5.75 41.57 -7.13
CA SER A 143 6.94 42.08 -7.81
C SER A 143 8.04 42.51 -6.84
N ALA A 144 9.30 42.08 -7.04
CA ALA A 144 10.49 42.90 -6.79
C ALA A 144 11.76 42.27 -7.41
N LYS A 145 12.60 43.11 -7.88
CA LYS A 145 13.82 43.00 -8.68
C LYS A 145 14.96 42.21 -7.98
N PRO A 146 15.91 41.63 -8.71
CA PRO A 146 16.88 40.67 -8.17
C PRO A 146 18.03 41.36 -7.41
N ALA A 147 18.33 40.82 -6.24
CA ALA A 147 19.62 41.03 -5.54
C ALA A 147 20.35 39.69 -5.48
N GLU A 148 21.65 39.74 -5.75
CA GLU A 148 22.60 38.62 -5.67
C GLU A 148 22.57 37.96 -4.29
N PRO A 149 22.74 36.63 -4.19
CA PRO A 149 22.73 35.97 -2.89
C PRO A 149 24.08 36.04 -2.22
N GLU A 150 24.14 36.77 -1.11
CA GLU A 150 25.21 36.61 -0.11
C GLU A 150 25.20 35.17 0.44
N LYS A 151 26.32 34.50 0.35
CA LYS A 151 26.60 33.20 0.94
C LYS A 151 26.63 33.32 2.46
N THR A 152 25.57 32.98 3.13
CA THR A 152 25.60 32.68 4.57
C THR A 152 26.10 31.23 4.76
N PRO A 153 27.13 30.98 5.57
CA PRO A 153 27.59 29.63 5.81
C PRO A 153 26.57 28.89 6.68
N GLU A 154 25.82 27.94 6.08
CA GLU A 154 25.10 26.91 6.85
C GLU A 154 26.13 26.18 7.71
N LYS A 155 25.94 26.22 9.02
CA LYS A 155 26.62 25.34 9.96
C LYS A 155 26.28 23.89 9.61
N THR A 156 27.13 23.27 8.82
CA THR A 156 27.12 21.82 8.60
C THR A 156 27.57 21.17 9.88
N THR A 157 26.64 20.88 10.79
CA THR A 157 26.86 19.83 11.78
C THR A 157 27.06 18.56 10.97
N ALA A 158 28.26 18.01 10.95
CA ALA A 158 28.56 16.75 10.31
C ALA A 158 27.66 15.68 10.94
N LEU A 159 26.63 15.27 10.21
CA LEU A 159 25.80 14.15 10.58
C LEU A 159 26.70 12.91 10.56
N THR A 160 27.00 12.36 11.73
CA THR A 160 27.72 11.09 11.87
C THR A 160 26.70 9.97 11.99
N GLY A 161 26.80 8.95 11.15
CA GLY A 161 25.93 7.78 11.17
C GLY A 161 25.41 7.37 9.80
N ASN A 162 24.66 6.29 9.78
CA ASN A 162 24.00 5.76 8.58
C ASN A 162 22.53 6.20 8.54
N MET A 163 21.86 5.96 7.40
CA MET A 163 20.42 6.11 7.31
C MET A 163 19.71 5.09 8.22
N ASN A 164 18.49 5.40 8.62
CA ASN A 164 17.65 4.50 9.40
C ASN A 164 16.76 3.68 8.46
N ILE A 165 16.91 2.35 8.46
CA ILE A 165 16.01 1.46 7.74
C ILE A 165 14.82 1.18 8.65
N THR A 166 13.71 1.90 8.44
CA THR A 166 12.49 1.76 9.27
C THR A 166 11.79 0.44 9.05
N LEU A 167 11.87 -0.08 7.83
CA LEU A 167 11.42 -1.42 7.47
C LEU A 167 12.25 -1.92 6.28
N LEU A 168 12.78 -3.14 6.38
CA LEU A 168 13.23 -3.90 5.23
C LEU A 168 12.21 -5.00 4.95
N ARG A 169 11.62 -4.96 3.75
CA ARG A 169 10.58 -5.89 3.34
C ARG A 169 10.94 -6.63 2.07
N ILE A 170 10.75 -7.94 2.08
CA ILE A 170 10.76 -8.76 0.87
C ILE A 170 9.38 -8.71 0.25
N ASP A 171 9.27 -8.16 -0.97
CA ASP A 171 8.08 -8.21 -1.80
C ASP A 171 8.51 -8.26 -3.27
N SER A 172 8.22 -9.36 -3.96
CA SER A 172 8.63 -9.56 -5.35
C SER A 172 8.06 -8.54 -6.33
N ARG A 173 7.02 -7.81 -5.94
CA ARG A 173 6.42 -6.71 -6.71
C ARG A 173 7.10 -5.37 -6.46
N LEU A 174 7.95 -5.24 -5.43
CA LEU A 174 8.60 -4.01 -4.97
C LEU A 174 7.57 -2.91 -4.63
N ILE A 175 7.58 -1.77 -5.32
CA ILE A 175 6.61 -0.68 -5.07
C ILE A 175 5.30 -1.03 -5.78
N HIS A 176 4.24 -1.19 -5.01
CA HIS A 176 2.89 -1.46 -5.50
C HIS A 176 1.86 -0.84 -4.54
N GLY A 177 0.57 -0.87 -4.89
CA GLY A 177 -0.49 -0.19 -4.15
C GLY A 177 -0.43 -0.39 -2.63
N GLN A 178 -0.36 -1.63 -2.16
CA GLN A 178 -0.30 -1.94 -0.71
C GLN A 178 0.94 -1.36 0.00
N VAL A 179 2.11 -1.35 -0.67
CA VAL A 179 3.32 -0.73 -0.11
C VAL A 179 3.17 0.78 -0.07
N ALA A 180 2.62 1.37 -1.14
CA ALA A 180 2.46 2.80 -1.26
C ALA A 180 1.43 3.36 -0.27
N THR A 181 0.32 2.64 -0.06
CA THR A 181 -0.80 3.12 0.76
C THR A 181 -0.65 2.74 2.23
N SER A 182 -0.40 1.48 2.54
CA SER A 182 -0.43 0.94 3.89
C SER A 182 0.96 0.95 4.55
N TRP A 183 1.95 0.28 3.96
CA TRP A 183 3.25 0.13 4.61
C TRP A 183 4.02 1.44 4.75
N ALA A 184 4.00 2.31 3.73
CA ALA A 184 4.69 3.60 3.78
C ALA A 184 4.16 4.51 4.91
N LYS A 185 2.84 4.51 5.11
CA LYS A 185 2.18 5.23 6.22
C LYS A 185 2.53 4.59 7.58
N ALA A 186 2.40 3.25 7.69
CA ALA A 186 2.62 2.53 8.95
C ALA A 186 4.04 2.74 9.51
N VAL A 187 5.06 2.82 8.64
CA VAL A 187 6.46 3.00 9.07
C VAL A 187 6.94 4.45 9.04
N LYS A 188 6.09 5.40 8.63
CA LYS A 188 6.39 6.85 8.58
C LYS A 188 7.73 7.15 7.89
N CYS A 189 7.97 6.53 6.73
CA CYS A 189 9.21 6.73 5.98
C CYS A 189 9.23 8.07 5.24
N GLU A 190 10.43 8.60 5.00
CA GLU A 190 10.67 9.82 4.21
C GLU A 190 10.94 9.50 2.73
N ALA A 191 11.34 8.26 2.44
CA ALA A 191 11.54 7.77 1.08
C ALA A 191 11.45 6.23 1.01
N ILE A 192 11.28 5.72 -0.22
CA ILE A 192 11.23 4.28 -0.52
C ILE A 192 12.40 3.92 -1.42
N PHE A 193 13.16 2.89 -1.05
CA PHE A 193 14.19 2.28 -1.88
C PHE A 193 13.75 0.90 -2.34
N ALA A 194 13.51 0.75 -3.64
CA ALA A 194 13.36 -0.54 -4.29
C ALA A 194 14.75 -1.02 -4.75
N VAL A 195 15.27 -2.03 -4.10
CA VAL A 195 16.64 -2.53 -4.30
C VAL A 195 16.58 -3.84 -5.07
N ASN A 196 16.95 -3.80 -6.34
CA ASN A 196 17.06 -4.96 -7.20
C ASN A 196 17.87 -4.64 -8.44
N ASP A 197 18.82 -5.50 -8.79
CA ASP A 197 19.76 -5.26 -9.90
C ASP A 197 19.06 -5.26 -11.27
N ASP A 198 18.20 -6.24 -11.53
CA ASP A 198 17.53 -6.40 -12.82
C ASP A 198 16.57 -5.24 -13.10
N VAL A 199 15.77 -4.87 -12.09
CA VAL A 199 14.80 -3.77 -12.23
C VAL A 199 15.48 -2.42 -12.34
N ALA A 200 16.59 -2.21 -11.63
CA ALA A 200 17.34 -0.96 -11.71
C ALA A 200 17.97 -0.75 -13.11
N ASN A 201 18.30 -1.84 -13.80
CA ASN A 201 18.86 -1.83 -15.14
C ASN A 201 17.81 -1.89 -16.27
N ASP A 202 16.53 -2.04 -15.94
CA ASP A 202 15.41 -2.01 -16.88
C ASP A 202 14.66 -0.66 -16.76
N PRO A 203 14.87 0.28 -17.72
CA PRO A 203 14.26 1.60 -17.65
C PRO A 203 12.73 1.57 -17.58
N LEU A 204 12.09 0.65 -18.33
CA LEU A 204 10.63 0.55 -18.37
C LEU A 204 10.06 0.09 -17.02
N ARG A 205 10.61 -0.99 -16.47
CA ARG A 205 10.16 -1.51 -15.17
C ARG A 205 10.43 -0.52 -14.04
N ARG A 206 11.59 0.15 -14.07
CA ARG A 206 11.94 1.20 -13.11
C ARG A 206 10.94 2.36 -13.14
N ASP A 207 10.64 2.88 -14.33
CA ASP A 207 9.74 4.02 -14.49
C ASP A 207 8.30 3.65 -14.09
N LEU A 208 7.84 2.43 -14.37
CA LEU A 208 6.53 1.92 -13.92
C LEU A 208 6.46 1.85 -12.39
N LEU A 209 7.49 1.34 -11.71
CA LEU A 209 7.53 1.31 -10.24
C LEU A 209 7.49 2.71 -9.62
N LEU A 210 8.20 3.67 -10.22
CA LEU A 210 8.22 5.05 -9.71
C LEU A 210 6.88 5.75 -9.86
N GLN A 211 6.06 5.38 -10.86
CA GLN A 211 4.71 5.92 -11.05
C GLN A 211 3.71 5.45 -9.98
N VAL A 212 3.95 4.30 -9.35
CA VAL A 212 3.09 3.75 -8.30
C VAL A 212 3.44 4.33 -6.92
N ALA A 213 4.60 4.95 -6.79
CA ALA A 213 5.03 5.54 -5.51
C ALA A 213 4.08 6.67 -5.07
N PRO A 214 3.84 6.83 -3.76
CA PRO A 214 3.02 7.93 -3.26
C PRO A 214 3.58 9.29 -3.70
N PRO A 215 2.75 10.24 -4.16
CA PRO A 215 3.22 11.54 -4.67
C PRO A 215 4.04 12.36 -3.68
N HIS A 216 3.78 12.18 -2.38
CA HIS A 216 4.44 12.89 -1.29
C HIS A 216 5.75 12.23 -0.83
N LEU A 217 6.10 11.03 -1.34
CA LEU A 217 7.31 10.30 -0.98
C LEU A 217 8.27 10.19 -2.16
N LYS A 218 9.55 10.39 -1.90
CA LYS A 218 10.59 10.12 -2.89
C LYS A 218 10.82 8.62 -3.00
N ALA A 219 10.74 8.08 -4.21
CA ALA A 219 11.06 6.69 -4.48
C ALA A 219 12.29 6.56 -5.36
N TYR A 220 13.07 5.52 -5.12
CA TYR A 220 14.29 5.23 -5.87
C TYR A 220 14.36 3.75 -6.17
N VAL A 221 14.68 3.40 -7.41
CA VAL A 221 14.98 2.03 -7.84
C VAL A 221 16.48 1.95 -8.10
N ILE A 222 17.18 1.17 -7.30
CA ILE A 222 18.65 1.13 -7.29
C ILE A 222 19.17 -0.30 -7.20
N PRO A 223 20.34 -0.59 -7.79
CA PRO A 223 20.98 -1.90 -7.63
C PRO A 223 21.56 -2.06 -6.22
N VAL A 224 21.77 -3.33 -5.81
CA VAL A 224 22.27 -3.69 -4.46
C VAL A 224 23.57 -2.97 -4.12
N GLU A 225 24.55 -2.94 -5.02
CA GLU A 225 25.81 -2.24 -4.82
C GLU A 225 25.67 -0.73 -4.55
N LYS A 226 24.72 -0.09 -5.23
CA LYS A 226 24.41 1.32 -5.00
C LYS A 226 23.72 1.52 -3.65
N ALA A 227 22.83 0.62 -3.26
CA ALA A 227 22.15 0.66 -1.97
C ALA A 227 23.17 0.60 -0.81
N ILE A 228 24.17 -0.30 -0.88
CA ILE A 228 25.26 -0.39 0.08
C ILE A 228 26.02 0.96 0.19
N LYS A 229 26.41 1.52 -0.95
CA LYS A 229 27.15 2.82 -0.97
C LYS A 229 26.32 3.97 -0.40
N VAL A 230 25.03 4.01 -0.71
CA VAL A 230 24.11 5.06 -0.23
C VAL A 230 23.85 4.90 1.28
N TYR A 231 23.77 3.68 1.80
CA TYR A 231 23.61 3.40 3.23
C TYR A 231 24.72 4.02 4.07
N HIS A 232 25.97 3.94 3.60
CA HIS A 232 27.14 4.48 4.29
C HIS A 232 27.39 5.98 4.02
N ASN A 233 26.56 6.64 3.22
CA ASN A 233 26.75 8.03 2.87
C ASN A 233 26.21 8.96 3.97
N PRO A 234 27.06 9.77 4.64
CA PRO A 234 26.66 10.66 5.73
C PRO A 234 25.55 11.66 5.37
N LYS A 235 25.40 11.98 4.08
CA LYS A 235 24.31 12.85 3.59
C LYS A 235 22.91 12.34 3.95
N TYR A 236 22.77 11.03 4.11
CA TYR A 236 21.49 10.39 4.40
C TYR A 236 21.40 9.91 5.86
N ALA A 237 22.36 10.28 6.71
CA ALA A 237 22.35 9.91 8.13
C ALA A 237 21.05 10.34 8.81
N GLY A 238 20.45 9.42 9.57
CA GLY A 238 19.20 9.65 10.29
C GLY A 238 17.92 9.71 9.45
N LYS A 239 18.00 9.61 8.11
CA LYS A 239 16.83 9.54 7.24
C LYS A 239 16.09 8.23 7.42
N ASN A 240 14.77 8.29 7.56
CA ASN A 240 13.88 7.13 7.70
C ASN A 240 13.49 6.58 6.33
N ILE A 241 13.99 5.42 5.97
CA ILE A 241 13.81 4.84 4.62
C ILE A 241 13.16 3.47 4.72
N LEU A 242 12.12 3.26 3.91
CA LEU A 242 11.55 1.95 3.65
C LEU A 242 12.34 1.26 2.53
N TRP A 243 12.89 0.09 2.80
CA TRP A 243 13.61 -0.71 1.81
C TRP A 243 12.79 -1.91 1.36
N LEU A 244 12.71 -2.10 0.05
CA LEU A 244 12.02 -3.21 -0.60
C LEU A 244 13.05 -4.00 -1.41
N VAL A 245 13.04 -5.32 -1.25
CA VAL A 245 13.86 -6.26 -2.03
C VAL A 245 12.97 -7.37 -2.59
N THR A 246 13.40 -8.07 -3.63
CA THR A 246 12.59 -9.12 -4.25
C THR A 246 12.84 -10.51 -3.68
N ASN A 247 13.96 -10.73 -3.00
CA ASN A 247 14.42 -12.04 -2.55
C ASN A 247 15.35 -11.93 -1.32
N PRO A 248 15.52 -13.00 -0.54
CA PRO A 248 16.38 -13.00 0.63
C PRO A 248 17.89 -12.96 0.30
N SER A 249 18.30 -13.40 -0.89
CA SER A 249 19.72 -13.41 -1.29
C SER A 249 20.28 -11.99 -1.41
N ASP A 250 19.47 -11.03 -1.88
CA ASP A 250 19.89 -9.62 -1.94
C ASP A 250 20.09 -9.04 -0.54
N ILE A 251 19.35 -9.51 0.47
CA ILE A 251 19.55 -9.09 1.87
C ILE A 251 20.88 -9.63 2.40
N VAL A 252 21.23 -10.87 2.08
CA VAL A 252 22.55 -11.43 2.45
C VAL A 252 23.66 -10.54 1.87
N ARG A 253 23.57 -10.16 0.59
CA ARG A 253 24.53 -9.26 -0.07
C ARG A 253 24.60 -7.88 0.60
N LEU A 254 23.48 -7.32 1.02
CA LEU A 254 23.43 -6.04 1.74
C LEU A 254 24.18 -6.15 3.09
N ILE A 255 23.94 -7.21 3.85
CA ILE A 255 24.63 -7.45 5.14
C ILE A 255 26.11 -7.67 4.93
N ASP A 256 26.51 -8.46 3.94
CA ASP A 256 27.91 -8.70 3.61
C ASP A 256 28.63 -7.43 3.16
N GLY A 257 27.87 -6.48 2.57
CA GLY A 257 28.32 -5.10 2.23
C GLY A 257 28.33 -4.13 3.42
N GLY A 258 28.05 -4.60 4.65
CA GLY A 258 28.11 -3.79 5.87
C GLY A 258 26.82 -3.04 6.22
N VAL A 259 25.71 -3.32 5.54
CA VAL A 259 24.40 -2.76 5.93
C VAL A 259 23.90 -3.48 7.18
N LYS A 260 23.62 -2.72 8.25
CA LYS A 260 23.06 -3.27 9.48
C LYS A 260 21.58 -3.56 9.34
N ILE A 261 21.19 -4.82 9.41
CA ILE A 261 19.83 -5.29 9.27
C ILE A 261 19.54 -6.26 10.42
N ASP A 262 18.68 -5.84 11.34
CA ASP A 262 18.31 -6.66 12.51
C ASP A 262 16.99 -7.42 12.28
N LYS A 263 16.08 -6.87 11.42
CA LYS A 263 14.74 -7.43 11.19
C LYS A 263 14.36 -7.35 9.72
N VAL A 264 13.66 -8.37 9.23
CA VAL A 264 13.12 -8.46 7.87
C VAL A 264 11.65 -8.87 7.92
N ASN A 265 10.83 -8.12 7.22
CA ASN A 265 9.45 -8.47 6.94
C ASN A 265 9.35 -9.21 5.60
N VAL A 266 8.79 -10.42 5.61
CA VAL A 266 8.55 -11.21 4.40
C VAL A 266 7.07 -11.06 4.04
N GLY A 267 6.79 -10.25 3.04
CA GLY A 267 5.43 -9.84 2.69
C GLY A 267 4.83 -10.55 1.49
N GLY A 268 5.65 -10.80 0.46
CA GLY A 268 5.17 -11.47 -0.75
C GLY A 268 6.31 -11.97 -1.62
N MET A 269 6.26 -13.24 -2.00
CA MET A 269 7.17 -13.86 -2.95
C MET A 269 6.35 -14.70 -3.94
N THR A 270 6.35 -14.25 -5.19
CA THR A 270 5.51 -14.82 -6.25
C THR A 270 5.83 -16.29 -6.50
N TYR A 271 4.79 -17.11 -6.60
CA TYR A 271 4.93 -18.53 -6.96
C TYR A 271 5.49 -18.68 -8.37
N ARG A 272 6.43 -19.60 -8.52
CA ARG A 272 6.94 -20.11 -9.80
C ARG A 272 6.85 -21.63 -9.77
N GLU A 273 6.78 -22.24 -10.93
CA GLU A 273 6.76 -23.70 -11.04
C GLU A 273 7.98 -24.31 -10.32
N GLY A 274 7.74 -25.29 -9.45
CA GLY A 274 8.75 -25.91 -8.59
C GLY A 274 8.93 -25.27 -7.22
N ASN A 275 8.38 -24.06 -6.97
CA ASN A 275 8.45 -23.43 -5.65
C ASN A 275 7.52 -24.11 -4.65
N LYS A 276 7.83 -23.97 -3.36
CA LYS A 276 7.02 -24.42 -2.24
C LYS A 276 6.45 -23.23 -1.47
N LEU A 277 5.23 -23.35 -1.00
CA LEU A 277 4.56 -22.29 -0.22
C LEU A 277 5.01 -22.36 1.25
N LEU A 278 5.51 -21.24 1.76
CA LEU A 278 5.67 -20.98 3.20
C LEU A 278 4.42 -20.35 3.81
N SER A 279 3.67 -19.57 3.01
CA SER A 279 2.38 -19.00 3.36
C SER A 279 1.57 -18.79 2.09
N GLN A 280 0.33 -18.30 2.21
CA GLN A 280 -0.51 -17.97 1.04
C GLN A 280 0.15 -16.98 0.06
N ALA A 281 1.00 -16.07 0.56
CA ALA A 281 1.63 -15.02 -0.23
C ALA A 281 3.13 -15.22 -0.45
N VAL A 282 3.75 -16.26 0.14
CA VAL A 282 5.20 -16.46 0.10
C VAL A 282 5.52 -17.85 -0.44
N ALA A 283 6.03 -17.89 -1.66
CA ALA A 283 6.57 -19.08 -2.30
C ALA A 283 8.11 -19.00 -2.36
N VAL A 284 8.79 -20.10 -2.08
CA VAL A 284 10.26 -20.16 -2.00
C VAL A 284 10.83 -21.27 -2.85
N ASP A 285 12.03 -21.07 -3.35
CA ASP A 285 12.85 -22.07 -3.97
C ASP A 285 13.99 -22.55 -3.02
N PRO A 286 14.81 -23.55 -3.39
CA PRO A 286 15.92 -24.00 -2.56
C PRO A 286 16.94 -22.91 -2.24
N THR A 287 17.15 -21.94 -3.13
CA THR A 287 18.07 -20.81 -2.96
C THR A 287 17.54 -19.85 -1.92
N ASP A 288 16.24 -19.56 -1.97
CA ASP A 288 15.56 -18.70 -0.99
C ASP A 288 15.63 -19.30 0.42
N VAL A 289 15.34 -20.60 0.56
CA VAL A 289 15.42 -21.31 1.85
C VAL A 289 16.84 -21.25 2.41
N LYS A 290 17.86 -21.46 1.57
CA LYS A 290 19.27 -21.33 1.97
C LYS A 290 19.58 -19.92 2.46
N ALA A 291 19.15 -18.90 1.72
CA ALA A 291 19.39 -17.51 2.08
C ALA A 291 18.66 -17.11 3.38
N PHE A 292 17.41 -17.54 3.58
CA PHE A 292 16.69 -17.34 4.84
C PHE A 292 17.42 -17.97 6.05
N LYS A 293 17.93 -19.19 5.90
CA LYS A 293 18.74 -19.83 6.96
C LYS A 293 20.01 -19.02 7.26
N GLN A 294 20.70 -18.53 6.23
CA GLN A 294 21.88 -17.67 6.42
C GLN A 294 21.54 -16.38 7.17
N LEU A 295 20.36 -15.77 6.91
CA LEU A 295 19.91 -14.59 7.64
C LEU A 295 19.63 -14.91 9.11
N LEU A 296 18.96 -16.01 9.40
CA LEU A 296 18.74 -16.49 10.78
C LEU A 296 20.04 -16.77 11.51
N ASP A 297 21.01 -17.41 10.85
CA ASP A 297 22.35 -17.70 11.41
C ASP A 297 23.15 -16.42 11.72
N LYS A 298 22.89 -15.35 10.97
CA LYS A 298 23.45 -14.00 11.23
C LYS A 298 22.68 -13.24 12.33
N GLY A 299 21.64 -13.84 12.92
CA GLY A 299 20.84 -13.24 14.00
C GLY A 299 19.74 -12.28 13.52
N VAL A 300 19.37 -12.33 12.24
CA VAL A 300 18.30 -11.49 11.68
C VAL A 300 16.93 -12.08 12.05
N GLU A 301 16.05 -11.26 12.62
CA GLU A 301 14.67 -11.63 12.91
C GLU A 301 13.85 -11.62 11.60
N LEU A 302 13.23 -12.75 11.26
CA LEU A 302 12.38 -12.89 10.07
C LEU A 302 10.91 -13.02 10.48
N SER A 303 10.02 -12.25 9.84
CA SER A 303 8.59 -12.34 10.10
C SER A 303 7.78 -12.38 8.79
N LEU A 304 6.86 -13.33 8.70
CA LEU A 304 5.85 -13.40 7.63
C LEU A 304 4.72 -12.44 8.00
N GLN A 305 4.42 -11.48 7.12
CA GLN A 305 3.31 -10.55 7.30
C GLN A 305 2.96 -9.91 5.96
N GLN A 306 1.84 -10.28 5.39
CA GLN A 306 1.40 -9.79 4.08
C GLN A 306 0.92 -8.35 4.14
N VAL A 307 0.08 -8.03 5.10
CA VAL A 307 -0.55 -6.71 5.31
C VAL A 307 -0.10 -6.14 6.65
N ALA A 308 0.06 -4.83 6.74
CA ALA A 308 0.54 -4.16 7.95
C ALA A 308 -0.37 -4.40 9.18
N ALA A 309 -1.68 -4.54 8.96
CA ALA A 309 -2.67 -4.81 10.00
C ALA A 309 -2.66 -6.27 10.50
N ASN A 310 -2.13 -7.22 9.72
CA ASN A 310 -2.13 -8.62 10.11
C ASN A 310 -1.11 -8.94 11.22
N PRO A 311 -1.35 -9.96 12.04
CA PRO A 311 -0.36 -10.41 13.02
C PRO A 311 0.90 -10.93 12.32
N LYS A 312 2.06 -10.71 12.95
CA LYS A 312 3.34 -11.23 12.48
C LYS A 312 3.47 -12.70 12.86
N VAL A 313 3.85 -13.53 11.91
CA VAL A 313 4.24 -14.94 12.14
C VAL A 313 5.74 -15.04 12.01
N MET A 314 6.43 -15.49 13.08
CA MET A 314 7.88 -15.62 13.05
C MET A 314 8.30 -16.76 12.12
N LEU A 315 9.29 -16.50 11.26
CA LEU A 315 9.91 -17.51 10.42
C LEU A 315 11.21 -17.95 11.07
N THR A 316 11.30 -19.23 11.40
CA THR A 316 12.45 -19.83 12.09
C THR A 316 13.03 -20.98 11.27
N HIS A 317 14.16 -21.54 11.73
CA HIS A 317 14.74 -22.74 11.11
C HIS A 317 13.73 -23.90 11.01
N LYS A 318 12.83 -24.04 11.99
CA LYS A 318 11.84 -25.11 12.03
C LYS A 318 10.90 -25.08 10.83
N GLU A 319 10.36 -23.91 10.50
CA GLU A 319 9.48 -23.73 9.34
C GLU A 319 10.24 -23.96 8.02
N LEU A 320 11.50 -23.49 7.95
CA LEU A 320 12.34 -23.67 6.78
C LEU A 320 12.79 -25.13 6.57
N ASP A 321 13.02 -25.88 7.64
CA ASP A 321 13.39 -27.31 7.58
C ASP A 321 12.20 -28.20 7.19
N ALA A 322 10.98 -27.73 7.41
CA ALA A 322 9.76 -28.42 7.00
C ALA A 322 9.50 -28.35 5.48
N VAL A 323 10.15 -27.39 4.77
CA VAL A 323 10.02 -27.25 3.32
C VAL A 323 10.81 -28.34 2.60
N LYS A 324 10.11 -29.21 1.86
CA LYS A 324 10.72 -30.29 1.07
C LYS A 324 10.53 -30.01 -0.41
N PHE A 325 11.62 -29.99 -1.16
CA PHE A 325 11.65 -29.81 -2.62
C PHE A 325 11.68 -31.16 -3.33
#